data_c9f4538467daf732a4b0534f38f18109
#
_entry.id   c9f4538467daf732a4b0534f38f18109
#
_cell.length_a   1.000
_cell.length_b   1.000
_cell.length_c   1.000
_cell.angle_alpha   90.00
_cell.angle_beta   90.00
_cell.angle_gamma   90.00
#
_symmetry.space_group_name_H-M   'P 1'
#
loop_
_entity.id
_entity.type
_entity.pdbx_description
1 polymer ?
#
loop_
_entity_poly.entity_id
_entity_poly.type
_entity_poly.pdbx_seq_one_letter_code
_entity_poly.pdbx_strand_id
1 'polypeptide(L)'
;KLKIEERLWSVKSGRAIGKSRVAVELNREINKINLSIHTHYRDILKRTGKVTAIEVKNAFQGIATAQKTLLILFGEMMEDFKGRIGIDRAQSTYKQYEVLYKQLKQFLREEYHVEDIPLAELDLPFIEALNFFFRIKRKMKPRTVKARIVLLNKVIRLALHRRIITRAPFGGF
;
A
#
# COMPACT_ATOMS: atom_id res chain seq x y z
N LYS A 1 6.30 -9.49 24.40
CA LYS A 1 6.83 -10.87 24.35
C LYS A 1 6.28 -11.62 25.54
N LEU A 2 5.44 -12.66 25.32
CA LEU A 2 4.89 -13.51 26.36
C LEU A 2 5.95 -14.51 26.82
N LYS A 3 6.06 -14.76 28.12
CA LYS A 3 7.02 -15.71 28.71
C LYS A 3 6.31 -16.69 29.61
N ILE A 4 6.68 -17.97 29.53
CA ILE A 4 6.21 -19.05 30.39
C ILE A 4 7.33 -20.10 30.49
N GLU A 5 7.35 -20.88 31.59
CA GLU A 5 8.25 -22.01 31.72
C GLU A 5 7.93 -23.09 30.68
N GLU A 6 8.96 -23.70 30.08
CA GLU A 6 8.82 -24.68 29.00
C GLU A 6 7.89 -25.87 29.39
N ARG A 7 8.01 -26.38 30.63
CA ARG A 7 7.16 -27.45 31.15
C ARG A 7 5.65 -27.12 31.19
N LEU A 8 5.33 -25.82 31.18
CA LEU A 8 3.94 -25.35 31.21
C LEU A 8 3.41 -24.98 29.81
N TRP A 9 4.15 -25.32 28.77
CA TRP A 9 3.79 -25.02 27.38
C TRP A 9 3.50 -26.28 26.57
N SER A 10 2.35 -26.38 25.93
CA SER A 10 2.02 -27.44 24.99
C SER A 10 2.26 -26.97 23.55
N VAL A 11 3.30 -27.49 22.92
CA VAL A 11 3.61 -27.22 21.50
C VAL A 11 2.46 -27.69 20.61
N LYS A 12 1.84 -28.85 20.93
CA LYS A 12 0.73 -29.43 20.16
C LYS A 12 -0.50 -28.53 20.12
N SER A 13 -0.85 -27.89 21.24
CA SER A 13 -2.02 -27.02 21.33
C SER A 13 -1.70 -25.53 21.14
N GLY A 14 -0.40 -25.15 21.18
CA GLY A 14 0.02 -23.76 21.18
C GLY A 14 -0.48 -22.97 22.39
N ARG A 15 -0.57 -23.64 23.57
CA ARG A 15 -1.17 -23.08 24.77
C ARG A 15 -0.43 -23.46 26.04
N ALA A 16 -0.61 -22.63 27.07
CA ALA A 16 -0.15 -22.96 28.41
C ALA A 16 -0.99 -24.07 29.05
N ILE A 17 -0.32 -24.99 29.75
CA ILE A 17 -0.92 -26.14 30.44
C ILE A 17 -1.17 -25.79 31.90
N GLY A 18 -2.25 -26.33 32.47
CA GLY A 18 -2.58 -26.20 33.89
C GLY A 18 -3.51 -25.04 34.22
N LYS A 19 -3.86 -24.92 35.51
CA LYS A 19 -4.83 -23.95 36.04
C LYS A 19 -4.15 -22.82 36.83
N SER A 20 -2.82 -22.70 36.75
CA SER A 20 -2.12 -21.60 37.43
C SER A 20 -2.58 -20.25 36.90
N ARG A 21 -2.56 -19.21 37.73
CA ARG A 21 -2.91 -17.85 37.35
C ARG A 21 -2.17 -17.40 36.10
N VAL A 22 -0.86 -17.71 36.02
CA VAL A 22 0.00 -17.39 34.88
C VAL A 22 -0.47 -18.10 33.60
N ALA A 23 -0.78 -19.39 33.66
CA ALA A 23 -1.23 -20.14 32.51
C ALA A 23 -2.60 -19.65 32.01
N VAL A 24 -3.52 -19.33 32.89
CA VAL A 24 -4.85 -18.79 32.56
C VAL A 24 -4.70 -17.40 31.90
N GLU A 25 -3.89 -16.53 32.47
CA GLU A 25 -3.67 -15.17 31.97
C GLU A 25 -3.00 -15.20 30.60
N LEU A 26 -1.97 -16.05 30.43
CA LEU A 26 -1.31 -16.25 29.14
C LEU A 26 -2.28 -16.76 28.05
N ASN A 27 -3.10 -17.75 28.37
CA ASN A 27 -4.09 -18.27 27.45
C ASN A 27 -5.17 -17.22 27.09
N ARG A 28 -5.50 -16.34 28.04
CA ARG A 28 -6.40 -15.21 27.80
C ARG A 28 -5.80 -14.20 26.80
N GLU A 29 -4.53 -13.88 26.96
CA GLU A 29 -3.82 -13.00 26.01
C GLU A 29 -3.71 -13.63 24.62
N ILE A 30 -3.41 -14.93 24.53
CA ILE A 30 -3.41 -15.66 23.25
C ILE A 30 -4.80 -15.58 22.57
N ASN A 31 -5.86 -15.73 23.34
CA ASN A 31 -7.22 -15.61 22.81
C ASN A 31 -7.52 -14.20 22.29
N LYS A 32 -7.10 -13.15 23.00
CA LYS A 32 -7.23 -11.75 22.53
C LYS A 32 -6.49 -11.52 21.22
N ILE A 33 -5.24 -12.03 21.11
CA ILE A 33 -4.43 -11.96 19.90
C ILE A 33 -5.14 -12.65 18.73
N ASN A 34 -5.61 -13.88 18.93
CA ASN A 34 -6.32 -14.63 17.90
C ASN A 34 -7.61 -13.91 17.44
N LEU A 35 -8.38 -13.38 18.37
CA LEU A 35 -9.59 -12.62 18.06
C LEU A 35 -9.26 -11.37 17.22
N SER A 36 -8.22 -10.65 17.60
CA SER A 36 -7.76 -9.45 16.87
C SER A 36 -7.31 -9.81 15.45
N ILE A 37 -6.54 -10.89 15.27
CA ILE A 37 -6.12 -11.38 13.96
C ILE A 37 -7.34 -11.72 13.08
N HIS A 38 -8.33 -12.46 13.64
CA HIS A 38 -9.55 -12.81 12.92
C HIS A 38 -10.40 -11.58 12.56
N THR A 39 -10.42 -10.56 13.41
CA THR A 39 -11.12 -9.31 13.12
C THR A 39 -10.47 -8.60 11.95
N HIS A 40 -9.16 -8.40 11.97
CA HIS A 40 -8.42 -7.79 10.87
C HIS A 40 -8.55 -8.57 9.56
N TYR A 41 -8.49 -9.91 9.63
CA TYR A 41 -8.72 -10.77 8.47
C TYR A 41 -10.08 -10.50 7.81
N ARG A 42 -11.16 -10.50 8.62
CA ARG A 42 -12.52 -10.25 8.13
C ARG A 42 -12.69 -8.83 7.55
N ASP A 43 -12.12 -7.85 8.20
CA ASP A 43 -12.20 -6.46 7.76
C ASP A 43 -11.48 -6.23 6.42
N ILE A 44 -10.29 -6.82 6.27
CA ILE A 44 -9.54 -6.79 5.01
C ILE A 44 -10.33 -7.52 3.91
N LEU A 45 -10.82 -8.74 4.19
CA LEU A 45 -11.59 -9.53 3.24
C LEU A 45 -12.85 -8.80 2.74
N LYS A 46 -13.60 -8.16 3.64
CA LYS A 46 -14.79 -7.35 3.29
C LYS A 46 -14.44 -6.16 2.39
N ARG A 47 -13.28 -5.54 2.61
CA ARG A 47 -12.87 -4.33 1.90
C ARG A 47 -12.25 -4.63 0.54
N THR A 48 -11.45 -5.68 0.42
CA THR A 48 -10.61 -5.95 -0.77
C THR A 48 -10.98 -7.24 -1.52
N GLY A 49 -11.85 -8.07 -0.95
CA GLY A 49 -12.23 -9.36 -1.53
C GLY A 49 -11.16 -10.46 -1.45
N LYS A 50 -9.93 -10.13 -1.03
CA LYS A 50 -8.81 -11.07 -0.86
C LYS A 50 -7.97 -10.66 0.34
N VAL A 51 -7.25 -11.62 0.96
CA VAL A 51 -6.42 -11.36 2.14
C VAL A 51 -5.09 -12.08 2.01
N THR A 52 -4.02 -11.37 2.35
CA THR A 52 -2.68 -11.94 2.49
C THR A 52 -2.24 -11.97 3.96
N ALA A 53 -1.36 -12.92 4.32
CA ALA A 53 -0.81 -13.00 5.68
C ALA A 53 -0.05 -11.73 6.08
N ILE A 54 0.59 -11.07 5.12
CA ILE A 54 1.33 -9.80 5.33
C ILE A 54 0.37 -8.67 5.72
N GLU A 55 -0.77 -8.56 5.05
CA GLU A 55 -1.78 -7.54 5.36
C GLU A 55 -2.35 -7.73 6.76
N VAL A 56 -2.69 -8.97 7.14
CA VAL A 56 -3.19 -9.27 8.48
C VAL A 56 -2.14 -8.98 9.55
N LYS A 57 -0.87 -9.37 9.31
CA LYS A 57 0.25 -9.06 10.20
C LYS A 57 0.42 -7.56 10.39
N ASN A 58 0.42 -6.80 9.32
CA ASN A 58 0.57 -5.35 9.36
C ASN A 58 -0.59 -4.69 10.10
N ALA A 59 -1.83 -5.11 9.84
CA ALA A 59 -3.01 -4.65 10.54
C ALA A 59 -2.92 -4.91 12.05
N PHE A 60 -2.56 -6.13 12.43
CA PHE A 60 -2.39 -6.53 13.83
C PHE A 60 -1.29 -5.73 14.55
N GLN A 61 -0.19 -5.41 13.85
CA GLN A 61 0.93 -4.64 14.42
C GLN A 61 0.69 -3.12 14.42
N GLY A 62 -0.49 -2.66 14.00
CA GLY A 62 -0.77 -1.23 13.83
C GLY A 62 0.02 -0.57 12.69
N ILE A 63 0.72 -1.38 11.89
CA ILE A 63 1.51 -0.93 10.73
C ILE A 63 0.58 -0.69 9.53
N ALA A 64 -0.61 -1.26 9.56
CA ALA A 64 -1.59 -1.26 8.47
C ALA A 64 -2.28 0.08 8.22
N THR A 65 -2.08 1.06 9.09
CA THR A 65 -2.64 2.40 8.87
C THR A 65 -1.84 3.24 7.89
N ALA A 66 -0.75 2.71 7.36
CA ALA A 66 0.12 3.48 6.48
C ALA A 66 0.74 2.69 5.32
N GLN A 67 0.06 1.72 4.73
CA GLN A 67 0.40 1.44 3.35
C GLN A 67 -0.02 2.67 2.53
N LYS A 68 0.92 3.63 2.40
CA LYS A 68 0.67 4.77 1.53
C LYS A 68 0.35 4.25 0.15
N THR A 69 -0.81 4.64 -0.33
CA THR A 69 -1.29 4.29 -1.66
C THR A 69 -0.74 5.30 -2.67
N LEU A 70 -0.80 4.93 -3.93
CA LEU A 70 -0.27 5.73 -5.03
C LEU A 70 -0.93 7.12 -5.09
N LEU A 71 -2.25 7.19 -5.05
CA LEU A 71 -2.96 8.46 -5.19
C LEU A 71 -2.85 9.33 -3.94
N ILE A 72 -2.77 8.74 -2.74
CA ILE A 72 -2.52 9.50 -1.50
C ILE A 72 -1.14 10.17 -1.55
N LEU A 73 -0.07 9.41 -1.87
CA LEU A 73 1.27 10.00 -1.98
C LEU A 73 1.35 11.03 -3.09
N PHE A 74 0.70 10.77 -4.22
CA PHE A 74 0.67 11.72 -5.33
C PHE A 74 -0.06 13.01 -4.94
N GLY A 75 -1.19 12.92 -4.24
CA GLY A 75 -1.92 14.08 -3.70
C GLY A 75 -1.07 14.91 -2.75
N GLU A 76 -0.37 14.29 -1.79
CA GLU A 76 0.57 14.98 -0.90
C GLU A 76 1.66 15.73 -1.67
N MET A 77 2.24 15.07 -2.70
CA MET A 77 3.25 15.70 -3.54
C MET A 77 2.68 16.89 -4.31
N MET A 78 1.44 16.80 -4.78
CA MET A 78 0.77 17.89 -5.49
C MET A 78 0.49 19.10 -4.57
N GLU A 79 0.08 18.87 -3.33
CA GLU A 79 -0.14 19.95 -2.35
C GLU A 79 1.18 20.66 -2.00
N ASP A 80 2.27 19.93 -1.75
CA ASP A 80 3.61 20.52 -1.57
C ASP A 80 4.03 21.34 -2.80
N PHE A 81 3.84 20.78 -4.00
CA PHE A 81 4.18 21.46 -5.24
C PHE A 81 3.37 22.74 -5.44
N LYS A 82 2.07 22.72 -5.11
CA LYS A 82 1.16 23.84 -5.20
C LYS A 82 1.58 25.00 -4.30
N GLY A 83 2.00 24.71 -3.07
CA GLY A 83 2.50 25.72 -2.12
C GLY A 83 3.78 26.42 -2.60
N ARG A 84 4.49 25.85 -3.57
CA ARG A 84 5.76 26.38 -4.11
C ARG A 84 5.62 27.03 -5.48
N ILE A 85 4.41 27.14 -6.03
CA ILE A 85 4.15 27.82 -7.29
C ILE A 85 4.47 29.32 -7.17
N GLY A 86 5.22 29.84 -8.14
CA GLY A 86 5.66 31.23 -8.12
C GLY A 86 6.94 31.49 -7.32
N ILE A 87 7.42 30.51 -6.54
CA ILE A 87 8.72 30.55 -5.86
C ILE A 87 9.77 29.83 -6.70
N ASP A 88 9.65 28.50 -6.80
CA ASP A 88 10.59 27.64 -7.54
C ASP A 88 9.86 26.58 -8.40
N ARG A 89 8.55 26.68 -8.53
CA ARG A 89 7.69 25.77 -9.30
C ARG A 89 6.80 26.51 -10.28
N ALA A 90 6.65 25.93 -11.48
CA ALA A 90 5.82 26.50 -12.53
C ALA A 90 4.38 25.96 -12.48
N GLN A 91 3.40 26.82 -12.62
CA GLN A 91 1.97 26.47 -12.73
C GLN A 91 1.70 25.48 -13.86
N SER A 92 2.41 25.59 -14.98
CA SER A 92 2.27 24.68 -16.13
C SER A 92 2.65 23.23 -15.77
N THR A 93 3.67 23.05 -14.94
CA THR A 93 4.08 21.73 -14.44
C THR A 93 3.03 21.16 -13.49
N TYR A 94 2.47 21.99 -12.59
CA TYR A 94 1.38 21.56 -11.70
C TYR A 94 0.17 21.03 -12.49
N LYS A 95 -0.26 21.75 -13.53
CA LYS A 95 -1.35 21.30 -14.41
C LYS A 95 -1.07 19.93 -15.07
N GLN A 96 0.19 19.62 -15.39
CA GLN A 96 0.54 18.30 -15.92
C GLN A 96 0.38 17.20 -14.88
N TYR A 97 0.71 17.45 -13.61
CA TYR A 97 0.45 16.52 -12.51
C TYR A 97 -1.05 16.31 -12.27
N GLU A 98 -1.85 17.39 -12.28
CA GLU A 98 -3.32 17.27 -12.15
C GLU A 98 -3.92 16.37 -13.23
N VAL A 99 -3.49 16.56 -14.49
CA VAL A 99 -3.96 15.71 -15.60
C VAL A 99 -3.56 14.25 -15.39
N LEU A 100 -2.30 13.98 -15.02
CA LEU A 100 -1.85 12.62 -14.77
C LEU A 100 -2.59 11.99 -13.59
N TYR A 101 -2.82 12.72 -12.49
CA TYR A 101 -3.56 12.24 -11.33
C TYR A 101 -4.98 11.78 -11.71
N LYS A 102 -5.70 12.60 -12.48
CA LYS A 102 -7.04 12.25 -12.99
C LYS A 102 -7.00 11.01 -13.90
N GLN A 103 -5.99 10.92 -14.76
CA GLN A 103 -5.80 9.78 -15.65
C GLN A 103 -5.47 8.48 -14.90
N LEU A 104 -4.64 8.55 -13.86
CA LEU A 104 -4.35 7.39 -12.99
C LEU A 104 -5.59 6.93 -12.24
N LYS A 105 -6.36 7.86 -11.67
CA LYS A 105 -7.62 7.53 -10.99
C LYS A 105 -8.60 6.81 -11.94
N GLN A 106 -8.69 7.27 -13.17
CA GLN A 106 -9.52 6.64 -14.19
C GLN A 106 -9.00 5.26 -14.58
N PHE A 107 -7.68 5.12 -14.79
CA PHE A 107 -7.03 3.83 -15.08
C PHE A 107 -7.29 2.80 -13.98
N LEU A 108 -7.12 3.17 -12.71
CA LEU A 108 -7.37 2.28 -11.58
C LEU A 108 -8.82 1.80 -11.53
N ARG A 109 -9.78 2.67 -11.81
CA ARG A 109 -11.20 2.31 -11.85
C ARG A 109 -11.55 1.40 -13.02
N GLU A 110 -11.03 1.71 -14.20
CA GLU A 110 -11.39 0.97 -15.44
C GLU A 110 -10.68 -0.38 -15.55
N GLU A 111 -9.40 -0.49 -15.13
CA GLU A 111 -8.60 -1.70 -15.34
C GLU A 111 -8.47 -2.58 -14.10
N TYR A 112 -8.47 -1.97 -12.91
CA TYR A 112 -8.28 -2.66 -11.64
C TYR A 112 -9.54 -2.70 -10.77
N HIS A 113 -10.58 -1.92 -11.11
CA HIS A 113 -11.83 -1.79 -10.35
C HIS A 113 -11.62 -1.38 -8.89
N VAL A 114 -10.58 -0.56 -8.65
CA VAL A 114 -10.23 -0.02 -7.33
C VAL A 114 -10.16 1.51 -7.36
N GLU A 115 -10.33 2.15 -6.21
CA GLU A 115 -10.20 3.61 -6.11
C GLU A 115 -8.73 4.05 -5.98
N ASP A 116 -7.87 3.21 -5.39
CA ASP A 116 -6.44 3.44 -5.21
C ASP A 116 -5.70 2.12 -5.04
N ILE A 117 -4.36 2.12 -5.13
CA ILE A 117 -3.52 0.92 -5.03
C ILE A 117 -2.36 1.16 -4.05
N PRO A 118 -2.04 0.21 -3.15
CA PRO A 118 -0.87 0.30 -2.30
C PRO A 118 0.42 0.41 -3.11
N LEU A 119 1.32 1.31 -2.72
CA LEU A 119 2.62 1.48 -3.39
C LEU A 119 3.47 0.20 -3.40
N ALA A 120 3.29 -0.66 -2.42
CA ALA A 120 3.99 -1.95 -2.32
C ALA A 120 3.49 -2.99 -3.35
N GLU A 121 2.30 -2.79 -3.91
CA GLU A 121 1.69 -3.68 -4.93
C GLU A 121 2.01 -3.24 -6.37
N LEU A 122 2.70 -2.10 -6.53
CA LEU A 122 3.14 -1.66 -7.84
C LEU A 122 4.27 -2.56 -8.35
N ASP A 123 4.15 -2.97 -9.60
CA ASP A 123 5.08 -3.87 -10.28
C ASP A 123 5.24 -3.52 -11.77
N LEU A 124 6.06 -4.30 -12.48
CA LEU A 124 6.25 -4.11 -13.92
C LEU A 124 4.94 -4.30 -14.72
N PRO A 125 4.12 -5.33 -14.48
CA PRO A 125 2.79 -5.46 -15.11
C PRO A 125 1.90 -4.22 -14.98
N PHE A 126 1.94 -3.53 -13.84
CA PHE A 126 1.17 -2.30 -13.64
C PHE A 126 1.57 -1.20 -14.64
N ILE A 127 2.87 -0.93 -14.81
CA ILE A 127 3.32 0.13 -15.71
C ILE A 127 3.11 -0.25 -17.18
N GLU A 128 3.21 -1.52 -17.53
CA GLU A 128 2.90 -2.04 -18.86
C GLU A 128 1.41 -1.87 -19.18
N ALA A 129 0.51 -2.23 -18.26
CA ALA A 129 -0.93 -2.01 -18.39
C ALA A 129 -1.29 -0.53 -18.52
N LEU A 130 -0.65 0.35 -17.74
CA LEU A 130 -0.82 1.80 -17.83
C LEU A 130 -0.36 2.34 -19.19
N ASN A 131 0.78 1.87 -19.69
CA ASN A 131 1.29 2.23 -21.01
C ASN A 131 0.31 1.80 -22.12
N PHE A 132 -0.19 0.56 -22.05
CA PHE A 132 -1.21 0.05 -22.96
C PHE A 132 -2.49 0.89 -22.91
N PHE A 133 -3.00 1.17 -21.71
CA PHE A 133 -4.17 2.02 -21.50
C PHE A 133 -4.02 3.39 -22.15
N PHE A 134 -2.90 4.06 -21.94
CA PHE A 134 -2.65 5.37 -22.54
C PHE A 134 -2.55 5.32 -24.07
N ARG A 135 -1.84 4.31 -24.61
CA ARG A 135 -1.61 4.21 -26.06
C ARG A 135 -2.85 3.74 -26.81
N ILE A 136 -3.50 2.69 -26.33
CA ILE A 136 -4.57 2.00 -27.06
C ILE A 136 -5.94 2.56 -26.69
N LYS A 137 -6.29 2.57 -25.39
CA LYS A 137 -7.61 3.04 -24.98
C LYS A 137 -7.77 4.55 -25.05
N ARG A 138 -6.72 5.30 -24.72
CA ARG A 138 -6.73 6.76 -24.77
C ARG A 138 -6.13 7.36 -26.05
N LYS A 139 -5.59 6.55 -26.94
CA LYS A 139 -5.01 6.95 -28.26
C LYS A 139 -3.97 8.08 -28.12
N MET A 140 -3.20 8.08 -27.04
CA MET A 140 -2.20 9.11 -26.80
C MET A 140 -0.96 8.89 -27.68
N LYS A 141 -0.36 10.01 -28.13
CA LYS A 141 0.90 9.96 -28.87
C LYS A 141 2.04 9.43 -27.98
N PRO A 142 2.99 8.65 -28.51
CA PRO A 142 4.10 8.06 -27.75
C PRO A 142 4.87 9.06 -26.87
N ARG A 143 5.13 10.26 -27.40
CA ARG A 143 5.78 11.35 -26.65
C ARG A 143 4.98 11.76 -25.41
N THR A 144 3.66 11.83 -25.51
CA THR A 144 2.78 12.17 -24.39
C THR A 144 2.79 11.08 -23.32
N VAL A 145 2.73 9.81 -23.73
CA VAL A 145 2.80 8.66 -22.82
C VAL A 145 4.14 8.66 -22.07
N LYS A 146 5.26 8.83 -22.79
CA LYS A 146 6.60 8.94 -22.16
C LYS A 146 6.63 10.06 -21.11
N ALA A 147 6.09 11.23 -21.42
CA ALA A 147 6.03 12.34 -20.47
C ALA A 147 5.20 11.99 -19.22
N ARG A 148 4.07 11.27 -19.35
CA ARG A 148 3.26 10.82 -18.22
C ARG A 148 4.01 9.83 -17.34
N ILE A 149 4.72 8.86 -17.94
CA ILE A 149 5.53 7.87 -17.21
C ILE A 149 6.68 8.56 -16.46
N VAL A 150 7.35 9.54 -17.06
CA VAL A 150 8.38 10.32 -16.39
C VAL A 150 7.84 11.05 -15.15
N LEU A 151 6.63 11.62 -15.23
CA LEU A 151 6.00 12.27 -14.09
C LEU A 151 5.62 11.25 -12.99
N LEU A 152 5.09 10.08 -13.35
CA LEU A 152 4.80 9.00 -12.41
C LEU A 152 6.07 8.53 -11.71
N ASN A 153 7.16 8.35 -12.45
CA ASN A 153 8.45 7.97 -11.87
C ASN A 153 8.99 8.98 -10.83
N LYS A 154 8.63 10.27 -10.92
CA LYS A 154 8.97 11.24 -9.86
C LYS A 154 8.21 10.95 -8.56
N VAL A 155 6.94 10.52 -8.63
CA VAL A 155 6.17 10.08 -7.46
C VAL A 155 6.79 8.82 -6.84
N ILE A 156 7.20 7.85 -7.68
CA ILE A 156 7.87 6.62 -7.20
C ILE A 156 9.21 6.94 -6.55
N ARG A 157 10.00 7.86 -7.12
CA ARG A 157 11.26 8.31 -6.49
C ARG A 157 11.02 8.97 -5.14
N LEU A 158 9.93 9.73 -4.98
CA LEU A 158 9.55 10.29 -3.69
C LEU A 158 9.22 9.17 -2.68
N ALA A 159 8.49 8.12 -3.12
CA ALA A 159 8.20 6.95 -2.29
C ALA A 159 9.48 6.23 -1.82
N LEU A 160 10.46 6.06 -2.70
CA LEU A 160 11.78 5.48 -2.38
C LEU A 160 12.56 6.38 -1.41
N HIS A 161 12.63 7.67 -1.67
CA HIS A 161 13.33 8.64 -0.82
C HIS A 161 12.73 8.68 0.59
N ARG A 162 11.39 8.64 0.70
CA ARG A 162 10.69 8.58 1.99
C ARG A 162 10.69 7.18 2.63
N ARG A 163 11.37 6.19 2.02
CA ARG A 163 11.43 4.78 2.47
C ARG A 163 10.05 4.13 2.65
N ILE A 164 9.06 4.56 1.89
CA ILE A 164 7.71 3.97 1.85
C ILE A 164 7.77 2.62 1.10
N ILE A 165 8.60 2.56 0.06
CA ILE A 165 8.97 1.33 -0.66
C ILE A 165 10.49 1.18 -0.65
N THR A 166 10.97 -0.06 -0.73
CA THR A 166 12.40 -0.38 -0.63
C THR A 166 13.07 -0.65 -1.97
N ARG A 167 12.28 -0.87 -3.02
CA ARG A 167 12.77 -1.14 -4.39
C ARG A 167 11.92 -0.38 -5.41
N ALA A 168 12.53 -0.05 -6.54
CA ALA A 168 11.81 0.54 -7.67
C ALA A 168 10.88 -0.51 -8.30
N PRO A 169 9.56 -0.27 -8.37
CA PRO A 169 8.59 -1.26 -8.84
C PRO A 169 8.67 -1.51 -10.35
N PHE A 170 9.19 -0.56 -11.13
CA PHE A 170 9.13 -0.60 -12.59
C PHE A 170 10.47 -1.00 -13.25
N GLY A 171 11.47 -1.46 -12.49
CA GLY A 171 12.76 -1.86 -13.02
C GLY A 171 13.45 -0.72 -13.79
N GLY A 172 13.71 -0.89 -15.07
CA GLY A 172 14.29 0.12 -15.96
C GLY A 172 13.31 0.69 -16.98
N PHE A 173 12.00 0.65 -16.71
CA PHE A 173 10.94 1.11 -17.62
C PHE A 173 10.93 2.64 -17.82
#